data_58f2243049aa3e1bff8bba6403740dc0
#
_entry.id   58f2243049aa3e1bff8bba6403740dc0
#
_cell.length_a   1.000
_cell.length_b   1.000
_cell.length_c   1.000
_cell.angle_alpha   90.00
_cell.angle_beta   90.00
_cell.angle_gamma   90.00
#
_symmetry.space_group_name_H-M   'P 1'
#
loop_
_entity.id
_entity.type
_entity.pdbx_description
1 polymer ?
#
loop_
_entity_poly.entity_id
_entity_poly.type
_entity_poly.pdbx_seq_one_letter_code
_entity_poly.pdbx_strand_id
1 'polypeptide(L)'
;MDMALDFLSKYYEICVFTAGTQDYADACLDFLDPERKVIKHRLYRQHCVNPCSGIYVKDLRIISDRQLKDIIIVDNSLISFAYQMDNGIPIKAYMRQENDEELLFMVAFLEEIFSLDDPRINIKKTFCL
;
A
#
# COMPACT_ATOMS: atom_id res chain seq x y z
N MET A 1 5.02 -11.79 11.83
CA MET A 1 4.86 -10.79 10.77
C MET A 1 5.49 -11.30 9.49
N ASP A 2 4.94 -10.90 8.38
CA ASP A 2 5.43 -11.28 7.07
C ASP A 2 6.87 -10.79 6.86
N MET A 3 7.72 -11.66 6.36
CA MET A 3 9.13 -11.31 6.10
C MET A 3 9.27 -10.18 5.09
N ALA A 4 8.34 -10.10 4.13
CA ALA A 4 8.36 -9.04 3.14
C ALA A 4 8.20 -7.67 3.78
N LEU A 5 7.26 -7.54 4.71
CA LEU A 5 7.03 -6.28 5.41
C LEU A 5 8.20 -5.92 6.32
N ASP A 6 8.78 -6.91 7.00
CA ASP A 6 9.97 -6.68 7.81
C ASP A 6 11.12 -6.14 6.95
N PHE A 7 11.34 -6.73 5.79
CA PHE A 7 12.38 -6.29 4.88
C PHE A 7 12.14 -4.86 4.40
N LEU A 8 10.91 -4.59 3.94
CA LEU A 8 10.57 -3.28 3.41
C LEU A 8 10.57 -2.18 4.46
N SER A 9 10.33 -2.52 5.73
CA SER A 9 10.34 -1.54 6.79
C SER A 9 11.72 -0.91 7.01
N LYS A 10 12.76 -1.53 6.48
CA LYS A 10 14.12 -0.97 6.53
C LYS A 10 14.29 0.20 5.57
N TYR A 11 13.44 0.29 4.54
CA TYR A 11 13.53 1.31 3.50
C TYR A 11 12.38 2.29 3.56
N TYR A 12 11.19 1.83 3.91
CA TYR A 12 9.96 2.60 3.85
C TYR A 12 9.28 2.68 5.21
N GLU A 13 8.63 3.79 5.46
CA GLU A 13 7.67 3.88 6.54
C GLU A 13 6.38 3.21 6.07
N ILE A 14 5.99 2.13 6.73
CA ILE A 14 4.88 1.32 6.30
C ILE A 14 3.59 1.77 6.96
N CYS A 15 2.58 2.00 6.15
CA CYS A 15 1.24 2.39 6.57
C CYS A 15 0.24 1.41 5.96
N VAL A 16 -0.73 0.99 6.72
CA VAL A 16 -1.85 0.20 6.20
C VAL A 16 -3.00 1.15 5.93
N PHE A 17 -3.58 1.05 4.74
CA PHE A 17 -4.74 1.83 4.37
C PHE A 17 -5.81 0.86 3.87
N THR A 18 -6.86 0.68 4.64
CA THR A 18 -7.90 -0.30 4.34
C THR A 18 -9.27 0.34 4.20
N ALA A 19 -10.09 -0.21 3.31
CA ALA A 19 -11.50 0.14 3.22
C ALA A 19 -12.35 -0.60 4.26
N GLY A 20 -11.75 -1.46 5.07
CA GLY A 20 -12.42 -2.14 6.16
C GLY A 20 -12.68 -1.22 7.35
N THR A 21 -13.58 -1.65 8.22
CA THR A 21 -13.86 -0.90 9.44
C THR A 21 -12.68 -1.01 10.39
N GLN A 22 -12.54 0.00 11.25
CA GLN A 22 -11.42 0.05 12.18
C GLN A 22 -11.38 -1.16 13.10
N ASP A 23 -12.51 -1.56 13.67
CA ASP A 23 -12.54 -2.67 14.61
C ASP A 23 -12.03 -3.96 13.98
N TYR A 24 -12.50 -4.26 12.76
CA TYR A 24 -12.07 -5.46 12.06
C TYR A 24 -10.59 -5.38 11.69
N ALA A 25 -10.16 -4.25 11.16
CA ALA A 25 -8.77 -4.08 10.74
C ALA A 25 -7.83 -4.17 11.94
N ASP A 26 -8.16 -3.52 13.05
CA ASP A 26 -7.31 -3.56 14.24
C ASP A 26 -7.17 -4.98 14.78
N ALA A 27 -8.24 -5.77 14.76
CA ALA A 27 -8.17 -7.15 15.21
C ALA A 27 -7.15 -7.94 14.38
N CYS A 28 -7.19 -7.78 13.06
CA CYS A 28 -6.26 -8.47 12.17
C CYS A 28 -4.82 -7.97 12.33
N LEU A 29 -4.65 -6.65 12.40
CA LEU A 29 -3.33 -6.06 12.46
C LEU A 29 -2.66 -6.25 13.82
N ASP A 30 -3.43 -6.28 14.89
CA ASP A 30 -2.89 -6.56 16.22
C ASP A 30 -2.38 -7.99 16.32
N PHE A 31 -2.97 -8.90 15.55
CA PHE A 31 -2.47 -10.27 15.46
C PHE A 31 -1.15 -10.33 14.68
N LEU A 32 -1.06 -9.58 13.58
CA LEU A 32 0.10 -9.62 12.69
C LEU A 32 1.28 -8.81 13.23
N ASP A 33 1.01 -7.69 13.87
CA ASP A 33 2.03 -6.75 14.33
C ASP A 33 1.65 -6.23 15.72
N PRO A 34 1.65 -7.11 16.74
CA PRO A 34 1.13 -6.75 18.07
C PRO A 34 1.90 -5.62 18.74
N GLU A 35 3.17 -5.47 18.44
CA GLU A 35 4.00 -4.43 19.06
C GLU A 35 4.04 -3.16 18.21
N ARG A 36 3.37 -3.15 17.06
CA ARG A 36 3.32 -2.00 16.13
C ARG A 36 4.71 -1.51 15.73
N LYS A 37 5.62 -2.45 15.53
CA LYS A 37 7.00 -2.13 15.15
C LYS A 37 7.18 -1.94 13.66
N VAL A 38 6.43 -2.67 12.86
CA VAL A 38 6.59 -2.69 11.40
C VAL A 38 5.62 -1.72 10.74
N ILE A 39 4.34 -1.78 11.12
CA ILE A 39 3.30 -0.92 10.57
C ILE A 39 3.18 0.30 11.47
N LYS A 40 3.58 1.46 10.94
CA LYS A 40 3.67 2.68 11.74
C LYS A 40 2.35 3.41 11.84
N HIS A 41 1.49 3.33 10.82
CA HIS A 41 0.22 4.05 10.79
C HIS A 41 -0.87 3.17 10.23
N ARG A 42 -2.09 3.41 10.67
CA ARG A 42 -3.27 2.67 10.22
C ARG A 42 -4.34 3.65 9.78
N LEU A 43 -4.78 3.52 8.53
CA LEU A 43 -5.88 4.31 7.99
C LEU A 43 -7.01 3.36 7.62
N TYR A 44 -8.24 3.79 7.85
CA TYR A 44 -9.40 2.90 7.77
C TYR A 44 -10.46 3.47 6.82
N ARG A 45 -11.64 2.83 6.79
CA ARG A 45 -12.73 3.25 5.93
C ARG A 45 -13.08 4.72 6.09
N GLN A 46 -13.08 5.24 7.31
CA GLN A 46 -13.41 6.65 7.56
C GLN A 46 -12.41 7.62 6.94
N HIS A 47 -11.23 7.13 6.55
CA HIS A 47 -10.22 7.96 5.89
C HIS A 47 -10.32 7.88 4.37
N CYS A 48 -11.17 6.99 3.84
CA CYS A 48 -11.40 6.87 2.41
C CYS A 48 -12.38 7.92 1.93
N VAL A 49 -12.27 8.28 0.64
CA VAL A 49 -13.28 9.06 -0.04
C VAL A 49 -14.33 8.09 -0.57
N ASN A 50 -15.60 8.41 -0.38
CA ASN A 50 -16.70 7.58 -0.83
C ASN A 50 -17.53 8.35 -1.83
N PRO A 51 -17.14 8.38 -3.12
CA PRO A 51 -17.84 9.18 -4.13
C PRO A 51 -19.23 8.64 -4.47
N CYS A 52 -19.43 7.35 -4.29
CA CYS A 52 -20.74 6.73 -4.46
C CYS A 52 -20.81 5.44 -3.66
N SER A 53 -22.02 4.94 -3.47
CA SER A 53 -22.25 3.78 -2.61
C SER A 53 -21.38 2.58 -3.03
N GLY A 54 -20.68 2.01 -2.06
CA GLY A 54 -19.85 0.84 -2.28
C GLY A 54 -18.49 1.10 -2.87
N ILE A 55 -18.17 2.35 -3.21
CA ILE A 55 -16.88 2.73 -3.79
C ILE A 55 -16.05 3.51 -2.76
N TYR A 56 -14.88 3.01 -2.43
CA TYR A 56 -13.97 3.67 -1.48
C TYR A 56 -12.63 3.93 -2.17
N VAL A 57 -12.24 5.19 -2.21
CA VAL A 57 -10.98 5.62 -2.84
C VAL A 57 -10.01 6.04 -1.75
N LYS A 58 -8.79 5.56 -1.84
CA LYS A 58 -7.72 5.89 -0.90
C LYS A 58 -6.93 7.05 -1.47
N ASP A 59 -7.35 8.26 -1.13
CA ASP A 59 -6.73 9.48 -1.64
C ASP A 59 -5.45 9.75 -0.85
N LEU A 60 -4.30 9.68 -1.52
CA LEU A 60 -3.01 9.82 -0.85
C LEU A 60 -2.74 11.24 -0.36
N ARG A 61 -3.51 12.21 -0.81
CA ARG A 61 -3.33 13.61 -0.37
C ARG A 61 -3.67 13.82 1.09
N ILE A 62 -4.33 12.86 1.74
CA ILE A 62 -4.57 12.97 3.18
C ILE A 62 -3.28 12.83 3.99
N ILE A 63 -2.21 12.33 3.39
CA ILE A 63 -0.92 12.25 4.03
C ILE A 63 -0.22 13.59 3.80
N SER A 64 -0.50 14.54 4.70
CA SER A 64 -0.16 15.95 4.46
C SER A 64 1.32 16.28 4.67
N ASP A 65 2.05 15.43 5.36
CA ASP A 65 3.47 15.68 5.65
C ASP A 65 4.41 15.06 4.62
N ARG A 66 3.88 14.54 3.53
CA ARG A 66 4.67 13.94 2.45
C ARG A 66 4.20 14.47 1.10
N GLN A 67 5.13 14.58 0.16
CA GLN A 67 4.77 14.89 -1.22
C GLN A 67 4.36 13.61 -1.92
N LEU A 68 3.51 13.73 -2.95
CA LEU A 68 3.04 12.54 -3.67
C LEU A 68 4.18 11.73 -4.29
N LYS A 69 5.25 12.38 -4.70
CA LYS A 69 6.40 11.65 -5.26
C LYS A 69 7.07 10.73 -4.24
N ASP A 70 6.80 10.94 -2.95
CA ASP A 70 7.40 10.16 -1.86
C ASP A 70 6.45 9.11 -1.29
N ILE A 71 5.31 8.87 -1.94
CA ILE A 71 4.29 7.94 -1.46
C ILE A 71 4.04 6.88 -2.52
N ILE A 72 4.00 5.63 -2.09
CA ILE A 72 3.66 4.51 -2.97
C ILE A 72 2.53 3.74 -2.30
N ILE A 73 1.49 3.42 -3.07
CA ILE A 73 0.40 2.56 -2.59
C ILE A 73 0.43 1.23 -3.33
N VAL A 74 0.33 0.15 -2.59
CA VAL A 74 0.23 -1.20 -3.15
C VAL A 74 -1.16 -1.72 -2.82
N ASP A 75 -1.94 -2.02 -3.85
CA ASP A 75 -3.33 -2.45 -3.65
C ASP A 75 -3.74 -3.37 -4.79
N ASN A 76 -4.68 -4.26 -4.51
CA ASN A 76 -5.17 -5.17 -5.53
C ASN A 76 -6.32 -4.58 -6.36
N SER A 77 -6.77 -3.39 -6.05
CA SER A 77 -7.87 -2.73 -6.74
C SER A 77 -7.41 -1.40 -7.31
N LEU A 78 -7.56 -1.23 -8.63
CA LEU A 78 -7.21 0.02 -9.30
C LEU A 78 -8.07 1.17 -8.80
N ILE A 79 -9.31 0.89 -8.41
CA ILE A 79 -10.21 1.92 -7.88
C ILE A 79 -9.65 2.54 -6.61
N SER A 80 -8.98 1.74 -5.80
CA SER A 80 -8.42 2.23 -4.53
C SER A 80 -7.48 3.41 -4.72
N PHE A 81 -6.69 3.42 -5.78
CA PHE A 81 -5.76 4.53 -6.04
C PHE A 81 -6.09 5.31 -7.30
N ALA A 82 -7.39 5.38 -7.64
CA ALA A 82 -7.85 6.03 -8.87
C ALA A 82 -7.45 7.51 -8.95
N TYR A 83 -7.32 8.20 -7.82
CA TYR A 83 -6.96 9.60 -7.81
C TYR A 83 -5.46 9.82 -7.99
N GLN A 84 -4.63 8.83 -7.71
CA GLN A 84 -3.18 8.90 -7.88
C GLN A 84 -2.66 7.63 -8.55
N MET A 85 -3.09 7.39 -9.78
CA MET A 85 -2.75 6.16 -10.49
C MET A 85 -1.24 5.94 -10.63
N ASP A 86 -0.48 7.00 -10.81
CA ASP A 86 0.96 6.88 -10.99
C ASP A 86 1.70 6.46 -9.71
N ASN A 87 1.03 6.54 -8.57
CA ASN A 87 1.60 6.14 -7.28
C ASN A 87 1.28 4.69 -6.94
N GLY A 88 0.47 4.01 -7.74
CA GLY A 88 -0.08 2.71 -7.39
C GLY A 88 0.60 1.54 -8.07
N ILE A 89 0.90 0.53 -7.27
CA ILE A 89 1.37 -0.75 -7.75
C ILE A 89 0.22 -1.74 -7.61
N PRO A 90 -0.36 -2.20 -8.73
CA PRO A 90 -1.44 -3.18 -8.65
C PRO A 90 -0.84 -4.55 -8.36
N ILE A 91 -1.31 -5.18 -7.29
CA ILE A 91 -0.91 -6.53 -6.96
C ILE A 91 -2.14 -7.40 -7.01
N LYS A 92 -2.01 -8.61 -7.52
CA LYS A 92 -3.14 -9.52 -7.55
C LYS A 92 -3.53 -9.89 -6.13
N ALA A 93 -4.82 -10.06 -5.92
CA ALA A 93 -5.31 -10.49 -4.62
C ALA A 93 -4.60 -11.78 -4.22
N TYR A 94 -4.00 -11.77 -3.05
CA TYR A 94 -3.29 -12.93 -2.55
C TYR A 94 -4.31 -13.95 -2.07
N MET A 95 -4.44 -15.05 -2.80
CA MET A 95 -5.41 -16.09 -2.48
C MET A 95 -4.74 -17.32 -1.92
N ARG A 96 -3.50 -17.59 -2.31
CA ARG A 96 -2.79 -18.81 -1.97
C ARG A 96 -1.30 -18.53 -1.91
N GLN A 97 -0.57 -19.43 -1.29
CA GLN A 97 0.88 -19.35 -1.16
C GLN A 97 1.60 -19.44 -2.51
N GLU A 98 0.97 -20.01 -3.50
CA GLU A 98 1.57 -20.14 -4.83
C GLU A 98 1.81 -18.81 -5.53
N ASN A 99 1.39 -17.70 -4.96
CA ASN A 99 1.63 -16.38 -5.53
C ASN A 99 2.88 -15.71 -4.98
N ASP A 100 3.77 -16.48 -4.39
CA ASP A 100 4.99 -15.92 -3.80
C ASP A 100 5.88 -15.20 -4.81
N GLU A 101 5.86 -15.63 -6.07
CA GLU A 101 6.66 -14.99 -7.12
C GLU A 101 6.27 -13.53 -7.32
N GLU A 102 4.98 -13.24 -7.31
CA GLU A 102 4.49 -11.87 -7.46
C GLU A 102 4.89 -11.02 -6.26
N LEU A 103 4.81 -11.58 -5.07
CA LEU A 103 5.24 -10.89 -3.86
C LEU A 103 6.74 -10.58 -3.91
N LEU A 104 7.55 -11.56 -4.33
CA LEU A 104 8.98 -11.36 -4.45
C LEU A 104 9.33 -10.30 -5.49
N PHE A 105 8.62 -10.29 -6.61
CA PHE A 105 8.80 -9.27 -7.63
C PHE A 105 8.52 -7.89 -7.06
N MET A 106 7.41 -7.75 -6.33
CA MET A 106 7.03 -6.47 -5.74
C MET A 106 8.08 -5.98 -4.75
N VAL A 107 8.57 -6.88 -3.88
CA VAL A 107 9.57 -6.52 -2.89
C VAL A 107 10.85 -6.05 -3.58
N ALA A 108 11.31 -6.78 -4.59
CA ALA A 108 12.51 -6.42 -5.34
C ALA A 108 12.33 -5.09 -6.07
N PHE A 109 11.17 -4.87 -6.67
CA PHE A 109 10.85 -3.63 -7.37
C PHE A 109 10.87 -2.44 -6.40
N LEU A 110 10.26 -2.59 -5.22
CA LEU A 110 10.23 -1.54 -4.22
C LEU A 110 11.63 -1.20 -3.71
N GLU A 111 12.47 -2.21 -3.55
CA GLU A 111 13.85 -1.97 -3.16
C GLU A 111 14.60 -1.19 -4.25
N GLU A 112 14.37 -1.56 -5.50
CA GLU A 112 15.03 -0.92 -6.63
C GLU A 112 14.66 0.55 -6.77
N ILE A 113 13.38 0.90 -6.58
CA ILE A 113 12.93 2.27 -6.77
C ILE A 113 13.08 3.15 -5.53
N PHE A 114 13.52 2.59 -4.41
CA PHE A 114 13.61 3.33 -3.16
C PHE A 114 14.48 4.60 -3.27
N SER A 115 15.59 4.52 -3.98
CA SER A 115 16.53 5.63 -4.08
C SER A 115 16.17 6.65 -5.16
N LEU A 116 15.11 6.42 -5.92
CA LEU A 116 14.72 7.34 -6.98
C LEU A 116 14.07 8.60 -6.41
N ASP A 117 14.34 9.74 -7.04
CA ASP A 117 13.76 11.00 -6.62
C ASP A 117 12.25 11.01 -6.79
N ASP A 118 11.76 10.46 -7.91
CA ASP A 118 10.32 10.34 -8.16
C ASP A 118 10.03 8.98 -8.80
N PRO A 119 9.58 8.00 -8.01
CA PRO A 119 9.35 6.65 -8.53
C PRO A 119 8.13 6.53 -9.44
N ARG A 120 7.28 7.56 -9.53
CA ARG A 120 6.03 7.46 -10.28
C ARG A 120 6.24 7.15 -11.76
N ILE A 121 7.33 7.66 -12.34
CA ILE A 121 7.65 7.37 -13.75
C ILE A 121 7.94 5.90 -13.95
N ASN A 122 8.71 5.31 -13.04
CA ASN A 122 9.05 3.89 -13.11
C ASN A 122 7.84 3.00 -12.86
N ILE A 123 6.98 3.38 -11.93
CA ILE A 123 5.74 2.66 -11.66
C ILE A 123 4.85 2.67 -12.90
N LYS A 124 4.66 3.84 -13.49
CA LYS A 124 3.82 3.97 -14.69
C LYS A 124 4.34 3.11 -15.82
N LYS A 125 5.66 3.15 -16.08
CA LYS A 125 6.28 2.36 -17.13
C LYS A 125 6.10 0.87 -16.90
N THR A 126 6.34 0.42 -15.68
CA THR A 126 6.34 -1.01 -15.37
C THR A 126 4.94 -1.60 -15.42
N PHE A 127 3.95 -0.88 -14.94
CA PHE A 127 2.60 -1.42 -14.79
C PHE A 127 1.62 -0.91 -15.84
N CYS A 128 2.02 0.04 -16.68
CA CYS A 128 1.22 0.54 -17.81
C CYS A 128 -0.18 1.01 -17.39
N LEU A 129 -0.26 1.76 -16.34
CA LEU A 129 -1.55 2.25 -15.81
C LEU A 129 -2.01 3.54 -16.49
#